data_2f95bbb795f55c8db9b05ae705f4b27e
#
_entry.id   2f95bbb795f55c8db9b05ae705f4b27e
#
_cell.length_a   1.000
_cell.length_b   1.000
_cell.length_c   1.000
_cell.angle_alpha   90.00
_cell.angle_beta   90.00
_cell.angle_gamma   90.00
#
_symmetry.space_group_name_H-M   'P 1'
#
loop_
_entity.id
_entity.type
_entity.pdbx_description
1 polymer ?
#
loop_
_entity_poly.entity_id
_entity_poly.type
_entity_poly.pdbx_seq_one_letter_code
_entity_poly.pdbx_strand_id
1 'polypeptide(L)'
;MAIVVVGGHSRNIGKTSVVAGLIGRLPQFHWTAFKITQYGHGFCTANGEPCDCQTDDHTLAVSEERSRTSGTDTARFLAAGAARSIWVRTRVGMLAEAMPRIRKELGLAENAIIESNSILQFLKPDLYLTVLDAGTADFKDSARLFLDRADAVLVRAAENGLVPRWDRVSLKLIEGKPRFVIASPDYMTDEVAGFVEQHIARHCSLAK
;
A
#
# COMPACT_ATOMS: atom_id res chain seq x y z
N MET A 1 -16.90 1.69 8.38
CA MET A 1 -15.84 1.84 7.35
C MET A 1 -14.53 1.30 7.93
N ALA A 2 -13.91 0.35 7.26
CA ALA A 2 -12.58 -0.12 7.60
C ALA A 2 -11.53 0.51 6.66
N ILE A 3 -10.34 0.81 7.19
CA ILE A 3 -9.20 1.33 6.44
C ILE A 3 -8.05 0.33 6.53
N VAL A 4 -7.68 -0.25 5.40
CA VAL A 4 -6.51 -1.11 5.25
C VAL A 4 -5.40 -0.35 4.55
N VAL A 5 -4.18 -0.37 5.11
CA VAL A 5 -3.00 0.21 4.46
C VAL A 5 -2.04 -0.92 4.08
N VAL A 6 -1.56 -0.87 2.84
CA VAL A 6 -0.49 -1.75 2.34
C VAL A 6 0.73 -0.90 2.04
N GLY A 7 1.72 -1.06 2.88
CA GLY A 7 3.03 -0.44 2.70
C GLY A 7 4.09 -1.42 2.24
N GLY A 8 5.34 -0.98 2.24
CA GLY A 8 6.46 -1.86 1.95
C GLY A 8 7.77 -1.10 1.82
N HIS A 9 8.87 -1.83 2.01
CA HIS A 9 10.17 -1.19 2.19
C HIS A 9 10.74 -0.54 0.92
N SER A 10 10.34 -1.03 -0.26
CA SER A 10 10.87 -0.51 -1.52
C SER A 10 9.81 -0.39 -2.61
N ARG A 11 10.23 -0.02 -3.82
CA ARG A 11 9.43 -0.05 -5.05
C ARG A 11 9.45 -1.46 -5.64
N ASN A 12 8.46 -1.77 -6.48
CA ASN A 12 8.39 -3.00 -7.29
C ASN A 12 8.47 -4.34 -6.50
N ILE A 13 8.17 -4.33 -5.22
CA ILE A 13 8.18 -5.50 -4.34
C ILE A 13 6.81 -6.19 -4.22
N GLY A 14 5.84 -5.85 -5.08
CA GLY A 14 4.55 -6.52 -5.15
C GLY A 14 3.39 -5.84 -4.39
N LYS A 15 3.55 -4.63 -3.80
CA LYS A 15 2.47 -3.94 -3.08
C LYS A 15 1.18 -3.81 -3.88
N THR A 16 1.29 -3.33 -5.12
CA THR A 16 0.12 -3.17 -6.01
C THR A 16 -0.56 -4.50 -6.29
N SER A 17 0.22 -5.59 -6.44
CA SER A 17 -0.34 -6.94 -6.61
C SER A 17 -1.05 -7.43 -5.35
N VAL A 18 -0.51 -7.13 -4.17
CA VAL A 18 -1.18 -7.43 -2.89
C VAL A 18 -2.49 -6.68 -2.78
N VAL A 19 -2.51 -5.38 -3.06
CA VAL A 19 -3.74 -4.57 -3.02
C VAL A 19 -4.78 -5.10 -4.01
N ALA A 20 -4.39 -5.34 -5.27
CA ALA A 20 -5.29 -5.92 -6.27
C ALA A 20 -5.79 -7.31 -5.87
N GLY A 21 -4.92 -8.15 -5.31
CA GLY A 21 -5.29 -9.48 -4.82
C GLY A 21 -6.31 -9.41 -3.68
N LEU A 22 -6.14 -8.51 -2.70
CA LEU A 22 -7.10 -8.29 -1.61
C LEU A 22 -8.46 -7.83 -2.14
N ILE A 23 -8.46 -6.88 -3.08
CA ILE A 23 -9.69 -6.39 -3.70
C ILE A 23 -10.44 -7.54 -4.37
N GLY A 24 -9.75 -8.37 -5.15
CA GLY A 24 -10.35 -9.48 -5.88
C GLY A 24 -10.82 -10.62 -4.99
N ARG A 25 -10.12 -10.91 -3.88
CA ARG A 25 -10.47 -11.99 -2.94
C ARG A 25 -11.54 -11.60 -1.93
N LEU A 26 -11.70 -10.30 -1.66
CA LEU A 26 -12.62 -9.76 -0.65
C LEU A 26 -13.57 -8.71 -1.26
N PRO A 27 -14.34 -9.05 -2.33
CA PRO A 27 -15.21 -8.11 -3.03
C PRO A 27 -16.38 -7.62 -2.18
N GLN A 28 -16.76 -8.37 -1.14
CA GLN A 28 -17.84 -8.03 -0.21
C GLN A 28 -17.57 -6.73 0.58
N PHE A 29 -16.33 -6.24 0.61
CA PHE A 29 -15.99 -4.99 1.28
C PHE A 29 -16.18 -3.75 0.40
N HIS A 30 -16.54 -3.87 -0.86
CA HIS A 30 -16.79 -2.74 -1.79
C HIS A 30 -15.70 -1.66 -1.74
N TRP A 31 -14.46 -2.08 -1.96
CA TRP A 31 -13.26 -1.27 -1.77
C TRP A 31 -13.22 -0.01 -2.60
N THR A 32 -12.94 1.14 -1.96
CA THR A 32 -12.34 2.29 -2.62
C THR A 32 -10.82 2.20 -2.45
N ALA A 33 -10.11 2.04 -3.57
CA ALA A 33 -8.65 1.90 -3.58
C ALA A 33 -7.97 3.25 -3.76
N PHE A 34 -6.87 3.47 -3.02
CA PHE A 34 -6.06 4.67 -3.13
C PHE A 34 -4.62 4.29 -3.45
N LYS A 35 -4.06 4.93 -4.47
CA LYS A 35 -2.61 4.96 -4.74
C LYS A 35 -2.08 6.33 -4.36
N ILE A 36 -1.12 6.39 -3.42
CA ILE A 36 -0.47 7.66 -3.04
C ILE A 36 0.98 7.62 -3.50
N THR A 37 1.32 8.51 -4.42
CA THR A 37 2.66 8.65 -4.98
C THR A 37 3.24 10.00 -4.56
N GLN A 38 4.44 9.99 -4.01
CA GLN A 38 5.21 11.21 -3.75
C GLN A 38 6.34 11.33 -4.78
N TYR A 39 6.45 12.47 -5.45
CA TYR A 39 7.44 12.79 -6.47
C TYR A 39 8.42 13.90 -6.01
N GLY A 40 9.47 14.16 -6.80
CA GLY A 40 10.42 15.25 -6.53
C GLY A 40 11.67 14.82 -5.75
N HIS A 41 11.97 13.54 -5.73
CA HIS A 41 13.23 13.00 -5.21
C HIS A 41 14.32 12.90 -6.29
N GLY A 42 14.20 13.68 -7.38
CA GLY A 42 15.21 13.84 -8.43
C GLY A 42 15.23 12.75 -9.49
N PHE A 43 15.15 11.48 -9.11
CA PHE A 43 15.18 10.37 -10.07
C PHE A 43 14.18 9.29 -9.72
N CYS A 44 13.50 8.77 -10.70
CA CYS A 44 12.74 7.53 -10.56
C CYS A 44 13.73 6.37 -10.51
N THR A 45 13.91 5.77 -9.33
CA THR A 45 14.91 4.71 -9.11
C THR A 45 14.65 3.41 -9.86
N ALA A 46 13.50 3.29 -10.56
CA ALA A 46 13.23 2.11 -11.39
C ALA A 46 14.07 2.08 -12.66
N ASN A 47 14.34 3.25 -13.31
CA ASN A 47 14.98 3.33 -14.62
C ASN A 47 16.08 4.39 -14.71
N GLY A 48 16.37 5.15 -13.64
CA GLY A 48 17.31 6.29 -13.72
C GLY A 48 16.76 7.50 -14.49
N GLU A 49 15.50 7.47 -14.91
CA GLU A 49 14.84 8.52 -15.67
C GLU A 49 14.18 9.56 -14.77
N PRO A 50 13.92 10.79 -15.27
CA PRO A 50 13.10 11.77 -14.57
C PRO A 50 11.74 11.17 -14.23
N CYS A 51 11.20 11.51 -13.04
CA CYS A 51 9.96 10.95 -12.59
C CYS A 51 8.76 11.55 -13.37
N ASP A 52 8.14 10.76 -14.28
CA ASP A 52 6.90 11.12 -14.99
C ASP A 52 5.68 11.33 -14.08
N CYS A 53 5.85 11.12 -12.78
CA CYS A 53 4.81 11.42 -11.77
C CYS A 53 4.66 12.93 -11.53
N GLN A 54 5.52 13.75 -12.09
CA GLN A 54 5.51 15.20 -11.92
C GLN A 54 4.29 15.79 -12.63
N THR A 55 3.49 16.54 -11.88
CA THR A 55 2.48 17.43 -12.49
C THR A 55 3.17 18.78 -12.69
N ASP A 56 3.25 19.24 -13.90
CA ASP A 56 4.07 20.42 -14.27
C ASP A 56 3.72 21.71 -13.52
N ASP A 57 2.47 21.83 -13.00
CA ASP A 57 1.96 23.06 -12.43
C ASP A 57 1.42 22.96 -11.00
N HIS A 58 1.37 21.79 -10.38
CA HIS A 58 0.70 21.63 -9.08
C HIS A 58 1.49 20.76 -8.08
N THR A 59 1.53 21.19 -6.83
CA THR A 59 2.10 20.40 -5.70
C THR A 59 1.23 19.20 -5.35
N LEU A 60 0.00 19.15 -5.85
CA LEU A 60 -1.01 18.14 -5.56
C LEU A 60 -1.90 17.87 -6.77
N ALA A 61 -2.06 16.61 -7.12
CA ALA A 61 -3.09 16.15 -8.05
C ALA A 61 -3.84 14.94 -7.46
N VAL A 62 -5.16 14.98 -7.55
CA VAL A 62 -6.04 13.87 -7.17
C VAL A 62 -6.93 13.56 -8.35
N SER A 63 -6.83 12.34 -8.87
CA SER A 63 -7.62 11.87 -10.01
C SER A 63 -8.29 10.55 -9.69
N GLU A 64 -9.50 10.37 -10.18
CA GLU A 64 -10.21 9.10 -10.15
C GLU A 64 -9.97 8.35 -11.46
N GLU A 65 -9.48 7.13 -11.37
CA GLU A 65 -9.27 6.25 -12.52
C GLU A 65 -10.62 5.80 -13.08
N ARG A 66 -10.73 5.79 -14.39
CA ARG A 66 -11.95 5.34 -15.10
C ARG A 66 -11.70 4.16 -16.03
N SER A 67 -10.44 3.94 -16.39
CA SER A 67 -10.05 2.85 -17.27
C SER A 67 -9.60 1.63 -16.45
N ARG A 68 -10.02 0.45 -16.90
CA ARG A 68 -9.52 -0.84 -16.36
C ARG A 68 -8.29 -1.34 -17.10
N THR A 69 -7.87 -0.66 -18.18
CA THR A 69 -6.85 -1.12 -19.13
C THR A 69 -5.77 -0.09 -19.43
N SER A 70 -5.70 1.03 -18.69
CA SER A 70 -4.70 2.08 -18.93
C SER A 70 -3.26 1.69 -18.54
N GLY A 71 -3.06 0.51 -17.96
CA GLY A 71 -1.73 0.03 -17.55
C GLY A 71 -1.22 0.60 -16.23
N THR A 72 -1.96 1.53 -15.60
CA THR A 72 -1.61 2.13 -14.32
C THR A 72 -1.92 1.19 -13.14
N ASP A 73 -1.31 1.44 -11.99
CA ASP A 73 -1.65 0.71 -10.75
C ASP A 73 -3.11 0.90 -10.36
N THR A 74 -3.65 2.12 -10.56
CA THR A 74 -5.05 2.44 -10.28
C THR A 74 -6.02 1.70 -11.21
N ALA A 75 -5.65 1.51 -12.49
CA ALA A 75 -6.41 0.67 -13.42
C ALA A 75 -6.43 -0.80 -12.99
N ARG A 76 -5.31 -1.30 -12.47
CA ARG A 76 -5.23 -2.67 -11.92
C ARG A 76 -6.17 -2.87 -10.74
N PHE A 77 -6.35 -1.85 -9.88
CA PHE A 77 -7.30 -1.90 -8.77
C PHE A 77 -8.75 -1.98 -9.28
N LEU A 78 -9.11 -1.18 -10.29
CA LEU A 78 -10.43 -1.26 -10.92
C LEU A 78 -10.64 -2.61 -11.61
N ALA A 79 -9.62 -3.13 -12.30
CA ALA A 79 -9.70 -4.43 -12.97
C ALA A 79 -9.90 -5.56 -11.95
N ALA A 80 -9.31 -5.45 -10.75
CA ALA A 80 -9.48 -6.38 -9.64
C ALA A 80 -10.87 -6.30 -8.97
N GLY A 81 -11.68 -5.29 -9.27
CA GLY A 81 -13.04 -5.17 -8.74
C GLY A 81 -13.24 -4.06 -7.71
N ALA A 82 -12.29 -3.12 -7.56
CA ALA A 82 -12.53 -1.94 -6.73
C ALA A 82 -13.75 -1.17 -7.24
N ALA A 83 -14.60 -0.70 -6.32
CA ALA A 83 -15.74 0.15 -6.63
C ALA A 83 -15.26 1.51 -7.16
N ARG A 84 -14.19 2.04 -6.60
CA ARG A 84 -13.51 3.26 -7.04
C ARG A 84 -12.01 3.12 -6.89
N SER A 85 -11.25 3.82 -7.72
CA SER A 85 -9.78 3.85 -7.61
C SER A 85 -9.26 5.28 -7.79
N ILE A 86 -8.51 5.75 -6.80
CA ILE A 86 -8.10 7.14 -6.68
C ILE A 86 -6.58 7.22 -6.65
N TRP A 87 -6.01 8.04 -7.52
CA TRP A 87 -4.59 8.33 -7.54
C TRP A 87 -4.32 9.71 -6.95
N VAL A 88 -3.58 9.74 -5.85
CA VAL A 88 -3.08 10.95 -5.20
C VAL A 88 -1.60 11.10 -5.51
N ARG A 89 -1.23 12.23 -6.10
CA ARG A 89 0.16 12.58 -6.43
C ARG A 89 0.52 13.87 -5.70
N THR A 90 1.57 13.83 -4.90
CA THR A 90 2.05 15.01 -4.16
C THR A 90 3.55 15.13 -4.30
N ARG A 91 4.07 16.35 -4.17
CA ARG A 91 5.50 16.54 -3.94
C ARG A 91 5.90 15.92 -2.59
N VAL A 92 7.13 15.39 -2.51
CA VAL A 92 7.71 14.89 -1.25
C VAL A 92 7.62 15.99 -0.17
N GLY A 93 7.11 15.63 1.01
CA GLY A 93 6.87 16.56 2.11
C GLY A 93 5.51 17.28 2.09
N MET A 94 4.76 17.23 0.99
CA MET A 94 3.51 17.98 0.81
C MET A 94 2.23 17.13 0.97
N LEU A 95 2.34 15.91 1.50
CA LEU A 95 1.17 15.03 1.66
C LEU A 95 0.12 15.63 2.62
N ALA A 96 0.54 16.45 3.59
CA ALA A 96 -0.37 17.16 4.49
C ALA A 96 -1.39 18.01 3.74
N GLU A 97 -1.01 18.64 2.63
CA GLU A 97 -1.90 19.45 1.80
C GLU A 97 -2.98 18.63 1.09
N ALA A 98 -2.68 17.35 0.82
CA ALA A 98 -3.64 16.43 0.21
C ALA A 98 -4.66 15.89 1.22
N MET A 99 -4.39 15.94 2.52
CA MET A 99 -5.22 15.28 3.53
C MET A 99 -6.68 15.73 3.56
N PRO A 100 -7.04 17.02 3.40
CA PRO A 100 -8.45 17.42 3.33
C PRO A 100 -9.18 16.71 2.19
N ARG A 101 -8.54 16.60 1.01
CA ARG A 101 -9.12 15.90 -0.14
C ARG A 101 -9.19 14.39 0.08
N ILE A 102 -8.14 13.79 0.60
CA ILE A 102 -8.11 12.35 0.93
C ILE A 102 -9.22 12.02 1.92
N ARG A 103 -9.39 12.81 2.99
CA ARG A 103 -10.45 12.61 3.99
C ARG A 103 -11.84 12.72 3.40
N LYS A 104 -12.04 13.66 2.46
CA LYS A 104 -13.32 13.78 1.74
C LYS A 104 -13.62 12.50 0.95
N GLU A 105 -12.66 11.98 0.20
CA GLU A 105 -12.84 10.75 -0.58
C GLU A 105 -13.00 9.51 0.32
N LEU A 106 -12.30 9.45 1.44
CA LEU A 106 -12.48 8.40 2.45
C LEU A 106 -13.90 8.43 3.03
N GLY A 107 -14.45 9.62 3.29
CA GLY A 107 -15.82 9.78 3.79
C GLY A 107 -16.91 9.29 2.83
N LEU A 108 -16.57 9.08 1.57
CA LEU A 108 -17.48 8.54 0.54
C LEU A 108 -17.30 7.02 0.34
N ALA A 109 -16.33 6.40 0.99
CA ALA A 109 -16.00 4.99 0.84
C ALA A 109 -16.77 4.12 1.85
N GLU A 110 -17.24 2.95 1.44
CA GLU A 110 -17.72 1.93 2.37
C GLU A 110 -16.54 1.34 3.15
N ASN A 111 -15.48 0.95 2.45
CA ASN A 111 -14.19 0.56 3.01
C ASN A 111 -13.07 1.05 2.10
N ALA A 112 -11.92 1.33 2.68
CA ALA A 112 -10.78 1.87 1.95
C ALA A 112 -9.57 0.94 2.02
N ILE A 113 -8.88 0.78 0.88
CA ILE A 113 -7.57 0.15 0.82
C ILE A 113 -6.56 1.12 0.21
N ILE A 114 -5.45 1.36 0.90
CA ILE A 114 -4.51 2.43 0.56
C ILE A 114 -3.11 1.85 0.35
N GLU A 115 -2.55 2.00 -0.84
CA GLU A 115 -1.14 1.71 -1.10
C GLU A 115 -0.27 2.93 -0.78
N SER A 116 0.32 2.95 0.43
CA SER A 116 1.24 4.01 0.87
C SER A 116 1.86 3.69 2.22
N ASN A 117 3.13 4.06 2.45
CA ASN A 117 3.67 4.17 3.81
C ASN A 117 3.38 5.56 4.40
N SER A 118 3.53 6.61 3.60
CA SER A 118 3.51 7.99 4.08
C SER A 118 2.17 8.43 4.67
N ILE A 119 1.07 7.78 4.27
CA ILE A 119 -0.27 8.08 4.80
C ILE A 119 -0.37 7.80 6.32
N LEU A 120 0.46 6.89 6.83
CA LEU A 120 0.53 6.54 8.25
C LEU A 120 0.97 7.69 9.17
N GLN A 121 1.50 8.78 8.59
CA GLN A 121 1.76 10.02 9.34
C GLN A 121 0.46 10.74 9.74
N PHE A 122 -0.62 10.55 8.99
CA PHE A 122 -1.83 11.37 9.06
C PHE A 122 -3.07 10.61 9.47
N LEU A 123 -3.03 9.27 9.43
CA LEU A 123 -4.12 8.43 9.85
C LEU A 123 -3.61 7.14 10.52
N LYS A 124 -4.42 6.60 11.41
CA LYS A 124 -4.26 5.26 11.97
C LYS A 124 -5.22 4.35 11.23
N PRO A 125 -4.73 3.37 10.44
CA PRO A 125 -5.60 2.41 9.80
C PRO A 125 -6.14 1.39 10.82
N ASP A 126 -7.19 0.67 10.43
CA ASP A 126 -7.65 -0.49 11.19
C ASP A 126 -6.71 -1.69 11.00
N LEU A 127 -6.03 -1.77 9.83
CA LEU A 127 -5.03 -2.78 9.54
C LEU A 127 -3.89 -2.22 8.69
N TYR A 128 -2.65 -2.43 9.12
CA TYR A 128 -1.47 -2.10 8.34
C TYR A 128 -0.65 -3.36 7.99
N LEU A 129 -0.55 -3.65 6.70
CA LEU A 129 0.28 -4.71 6.14
C LEU A 129 1.56 -4.12 5.54
N THR A 130 2.72 -4.67 5.86
CA THR A 130 3.99 -4.27 5.23
C THR A 130 4.56 -5.39 4.38
N VAL A 131 4.94 -5.06 3.13
CA VAL A 131 5.58 -6.01 2.21
C VAL A 131 7.09 -5.87 2.32
N LEU A 132 7.78 -6.99 2.53
CA LEU A 132 9.24 -7.08 2.58
C LEU A 132 9.75 -8.07 1.53
N ASP A 133 10.82 -7.70 0.84
CA ASP A 133 11.50 -8.52 -0.18
C ASP A 133 12.99 -8.56 0.11
N ALA A 134 13.47 -9.74 0.49
CA ALA A 134 14.88 -9.97 0.84
C ALA A 134 15.85 -9.74 -0.35
N GLY A 135 15.36 -9.88 -1.57
CA GLY A 135 16.14 -9.66 -2.79
C GLY A 135 16.36 -8.18 -3.13
N THR A 136 15.68 -7.26 -2.41
CA THR A 136 15.76 -5.82 -2.66
C THR A 136 16.49 -5.13 -1.52
N ALA A 137 17.67 -4.54 -1.79
CA ALA A 137 18.52 -3.91 -0.78
C ALA A 137 17.99 -2.53 -0.30
N ASP A 138 17.25 -1.81 -1.16
CA ASP A 138 16.69 -0.48 -0.82
C ASP A 138 15.66 -0.58 0.30
N PHE A 139 15.77 0.31 1.28
CA PHE A 139 14.80 0.43 2.37
C PHE A 139 14.45 1.89 2.64
N LYS A 140 13.28 2.30 2.17
CA LYS A 140 12.80 3.69 2.27
C LYS A 140 12.62 4.13 3.71
N ASP A 141 12.97 5.40 3.98
CA ASP A 141 12.77 6.01 5.30
C ASP A 141 11.31 5.96 5.77
N SER A 142 10.36 6.17 4.86
CA SER A 142 8.93 6.08 5.19
C SER A 142 8.50 4.67 5.61
N ALA A 143 9.13 3.62 5.10
CA ALA A 143 8.88 2.25 5.54
C ALA A 143 9.54 1.96 6.89
N ARG A 144 10.78 2.46 7.08
CA ARG A 144 11.51 2.31 8.34
C ARG A 144 10.78 2.97 9.50
N LEU A 145 10.25 4.18 9.28
CA LEU A 145 9.57 4.97 10.29
C LEU A 145 8.31 4.29 10.85
N PHE A 146 7.64 3.43 10.06
CA PHE A 146 6.39 2.80 10.44
C PHE A 146 6.45 1.27 10.53
N LEU A 147 7.65 0.69 10.46
CA LEU A 147 7.81 -0.77 10.45
C LEU A 147 7.23 -1.42 11.72
N ASP A 148 7.41 -0.78 12.86
CA ASP A 148 6.90 -1.21 14.16
C ASP A 148 5.36 -1.19 14.27
N ARG A 149 4.69 -0.40 13.44
CA ARG A 149 3.22 -0.29 13.42
C ARG A 149 2.54 -1.37 12.58
N ALA A 150 3.30 -2.15 11.79
CA ALA A 150 2.69 -3.20 10.97
C ALA A 150 1.96 -4.22 11.84
N ASP A 151 0.74 -4.57 11.49
CA ASP A 151 -0.05 -5.62 12.13
C ASP A 151 0.35 -7.00 11.61
N ALA A 152 0.78 -7.08 10.35
CA ALA A 152 1.35 -8.28 9.75
C ALA A 152 2.39 -7.95 8.69
N VAL A 153 3.27 -8.92 8.42
CA VAL A 153 4.37 -8.81 7.47
C VAL A 153 4.16 -9.80 6.32
N LEU A 154 4.11 -9.28 5.11
CA LEU A 154 4.07 -10.08 3.89
C LEU A 154 5.49 -10.19 3.35
N VAL A 155 6.08 -11.38 3.40
CA VAL A 155 7.44 -11.63 2.97
C VAL A 155 7.42 -12.22 1.57
N ARG A 156 8.02 -11.52 0.61
CA ARG A 156 8.20 -12.08 -0.72
C ARG A 156 9.21 -13.23 -0.65
N ALA A 157 8.80 -14.39 -1.19
CA ALA A 157 9.68 -15.55 -1.25
C ALA A 157 10.97 -15.20 -1.99
N ALA A 158 12.10 -15.40 -1.32
CA ALA A 158 13.40 -15.23 -1.94
C ALA A 158 13.75 -16.51 -2.71
N GLU A 159 14.17 -16.36 -3.96
CA GLU A 159 14.59 -17.51 -4.80
C GLU A 159 15.75 -18.32 -4.20
N ASN A 160 16.50 -17.75 -3.25
CA ASN A 160 17.72 -18.32 -2.69
C ASN A 160 17.74 -18.49 -1.16
N GLY A 161 16.57 -18.43 -0.49
CA GLY A 161 16.51 -18.62 0.97
C GLY A 161 17.24 -17.54 1.78
N LEU A 162 17.52 -16.38 1.18
CA LEU A 162 18.25 -15.29 1.82
C LEU A 162 17.47 -14.75 3.04
N VAL A 163 18.14 -14.67 4.18
CA VAL A 163 17.63 -13.92 5.33
C VAL A 163 17.83 -12.44 5.05
N PRO A 164 16.75 -11.66 5.06
CA PRO A 164 16.84 -10.23 4.77
C PRO A 164 17.75 -9.53 5.79
N ARG A 165 18.75 -8.81 5.27
CA ARG A 165 19.58 -7.91 6.06
C ARG A 165 19.60 -6.55 5.37
N TRP A 166 18.94 -5.58 5.99
CA TRP A 166 19.02 -4.21 5.56
C TRP A 166 19.82 -3.39 6.57
N ASP A 167 20.75 -2.59 6.09
CA ASP A 167 21.53 -1.71 6.94
C ASP A 167 20.61 -0.76 7.73
N ARG A 168 20.90 -0.64 9.03
CA ARG A 168 20.18 0.24 9.95
C ARG A 168 18.69 -0.07 10.11
N VAL A 169 18.24 -1.29 9.79
CA VAL A 169 16.88 -1.76 10.02
C VAL A 169 16.88 -2.89 11.02
N SER A 170 16.24 -2.69 12.15
CA SER A 170 16.06 -3.75 13.13
C SER A 170 14.81 -4.56 12.85
N LEU A 171 14.97 -5.84 12.54
CA LEU A 171 13.83 -6.76 12.36
C LEU A 171 13.16 -7.13 13.69
N LYS A 172 13.77 -6.78 14.84
CA LYS A 172 13.13 -6.92 16.16
C LYS A 172 11.80 -6.17 16.26
N LEU A 173 11.64 -5.08 15.47
CA LEU A 173 10.41 -4.29 15.42
C LEU A 173 9.19 -5.07 14.91
N ILE A 174 9.43 -6.16 14.19
CA ILE A 174 8.39 -7.02 13.62
C ILE A 174 8.46 -8.46 14.17
N GLU A 175 9.27 -8.67 15.22
CA GLU A 175 9.34 -9.95 15.90
C GLU A 175 8.01 -10.27 16.59
N GLY A 176 7.52 -11.51 16.44
CA GLY A 176 6.23 -11.93 16.98
C GLY A 176 4.99 -11.49 16.19
N LYS A 177 5.14 -10.66 15.13
CA LYS A 177 4.00 -10.31 14.26
C LYS A 177 3.68 -11.46 13.30
N PRO A 178 2.41 -11.65 12.91
CA PRO A 178 2.02 -12.59 11.86
C PRO A 178 2.84 -12.37 10.59
N ARG A 179 3.35 -13.47 10.01
CA ARG A 179 4.15 -13.44 8.79
C ARG A 179 3.55 -14.37 7.76
N PHE A 180 3.38 -13.87 6.54
CA PHE A 180 2.86 -14.62 5.43
C PHE A 180 3.86 -14.57 4.28
N VAL A 181 4.10 -15.72 3.65
CA VAL A 181 4.94 -15.79 2.45
C VAL A 181 4.06 -15.53 1.23
N ILE A 182 4.49 -14.58 0.40
CA ILE A 182 3.85 -14.26 -0.86
C ILE A 182 4.81 -14.47 -2.02
N ALA A 183 4.32 -14.86 -3.19
CA ALA A 183 5.16 -15.13 -4.35
C ALA A 183 4.46 -14.72 -5.65
N SER A 184 5.24 -14.38 -6.68
CA SER A 184 4.73 -14.20 -8.05
C SER A 184 4.29 -15.55 -8.62
N PRO A 185 3.24 -15.60 -9.45
CA PRO A 185 2.38 -14.51 -9.89
C PRO A 185 1.25 -14.16 -8.91
N ASP A 186 0.91 -15.05 -7.99
CA ASP A 186 -0.17 -14.84 -7.02
C ASP A 186 0.39 -14.30 -5.71
N TYR A 187 0.36 -12.97 -5.57
CA TYR A 187 0.80 -12.28 -4.35
C TYR A 187 -0.25 -12.34 -3.22
N MET A 188 -1.34 -13.09 -3.41
CA MET A 188 -2.44 -13.19 -2.44
C MET A 188 -2.76 -14.65 -2.14
N THR A 189 -2.51 -15.06 -0.91
CA THR A 189 -2.87 -16.38 -0.41
C THR A 189 -4.20 -16.33 0.34
N ASP A 190 -4.87 -17.48 0.48
CA ASP A 190 -6.09 -17.60 1.28
C ASP A 190 -5.84 -17.26 2.75
N GLU A 191 -4.65 -17.54 3.26
CA GLU A 191 -4.24 -17.19 4.64
C GLU A 191 -4.19 -15.67 4.83
N VAL A 192 -3.62 -14.92 3.89
CA VAL A 192 -3.57 -13.45 3.95
C VAL A 192 -4.98 -12.87 3.85
N ALA A 193 -5.78 -13.34 2.90
CA ALA A 193 -7.16 -12.88 2.73
C ALA A 193 -8.00 -13.16 3.99
N GLY A 194 -7.93 -14.37 4.53
CA GLY A 194 -8.63 -14.76 5.76
C GLY A 194 -8.18 -13.94 6.98
N PHE A 195 -6.88 -13.64 7.10
CA PHE A 195 -6.36 -12.76 8.16
C PHE A 195 -6.96 -11.36 8.07
N VAL A 196 -6.98 -10.77 6.87
CA VAL A 196 -7.55 -9.42 6.64
C VAL A 196 -9.04 -9.41 6.94
N GLU A 197 -9.81 -10.39 6.44
CA GLU A 197 -11.24 -10.50 6.65
C GLU A 197 -11.58 -10.60 8.14
N GLN A 198 -10.92 -11.48 8.88
CA GLN A 198 -11.13 -11.64 10.32
C GLN A 198 -10.79 -10.36 11.10
N HIS A 199 -9.73 -9.66 10.70
CA HIS A 199 -9.30 -8.43 11.36
C HIS A 199 -10.34 -7.32 11.18
N ILE A 200 -10.84 -7.12 9.96
CA ILE A 200 -11.88 -6.13 9.66
C ILE A 200 -13.19 -6.48 10.38
N ALA A 201 -13.60 -7.75 10.39
CA ALA A 201 -14.83 -8.17 11.05
C ALA A 201 -14.82 -7.88 12.57
N ARG A 202 -13.67 -8.06 13.23
CA ARG A 202 -13.51 -7.73 14.67
C ARG A 202 -13.66 -6.23 14.93
N HIS A 203 -13.11 -5.39 14.08
CA HIS A 203 -13.21 -3.93 14.25
C HIS A 203 -14.62 -3.41 13.97
N CYS A 204 -15.36 -3.99 13.02
CA CYS A 204 -16.75 -3.63 12.76
C CYS A 204 -17.71 -4.02 13.89
N SER A 205 -17.39 -5.07 14.67
CA SER A 205 -18.21 -5.50 15.82
C SER A 205 -17.96 -4.68 17.09
N LEU A 206 -16.80 -4.04 17.23
CA LEU A 206 -16.47 -3.18 18.38
C LEU A 206 -16.97 -1.74 18.22
N ALA A 207 -17.41 -1.34 17.04
CA ALA A 207 -17.93 -0.01 16.73
C ALA A 207 -19.46 0.12 16.84
N LYS A 208 -20.13 -0.93 17.31
CA LYS A 208 -21.56 -0.96 17.68
C LYS A 208 -21.72 -0.92 19.20
#